data_da9b842bd524fd4637fa07dbe30b6320
#
_entry.id   da9b842bd524fd4637fa07dbe30b6320
#
_cell.length_a   1.000
_cell.length_b   1.000
_cell.length_c   1.000
_cell.angle_alpha   90.00
_cell.angle_beta   90.00
_cell.angle_gamma   90.00
#
_symmetry.space_group_name_H-M   'P 1'
#
loop_
_entity.id
_entity.type
_entity.pdbx_description
1 polymer ?
#
loop_
_entity_poly.entity_id
_entity_poly.type
_entity_poly.pdbx_seq_one_letter_code
_entity_poly.pdbx_strand_id
1 'polypeptide(L)'
;LYRNDYFRLGLKEMVYALDSTTIRLCLELSPWAEFHHGEGAVKMHTLIDLRGNIPSYIIMTNGLVHDSKVMPMIPVEAYAFYLMDKGYVFFKQLYEYFHLRHAYFVTRAKENMVYDIVEEYEVDKAAGLISDQLIRLTGKNPSVEYPEPLRMVVYEDYATGNVYRFLTNNLDVDTMTVAELYRERWMVELFFKWVKQHLHIKKFYGTSENAVYLQLWIAVCDYLLLIIAKKKF
;
A
#
# COMPACT_ATOMS: atom_id res chain seq x y z
N LEU A 1 -19.60 8.35 7.90
CA LEU A 1 -19.57 7.63 9.15
C LEU A 1 -18.26 7.85 9.91
N TYR A 2 -17.11 7.83 9.21
CA TYR A 2 -15.75 7.98 9.76
C TYR A 2 -15.09 9.34 9.44
N ARG A 3 -15.80 10.27 8.84
CA ARG A 3 -15.25 11.54 8.35
C ARG A 3 -14.57 12.38 9.42
N ASN A 4 -15.04 12.28 10.67
CA ASN A 4 -14.53 13.03 11.80
C ASN A 4 -13.62 12.20 12.72
N ASP A 5 -13.31 10.96 12.36
CA ASP A 5 -12.39 10.15 13.14
C ASP A 5 -10.95 10.58 12.82
N TYR A 6 -10.16 10.75 13.86
CA TYR A 6 -8.73 11.01 13.69
C TYR A 6 -7.99 9.69 13.48
N PHE A 7 -6.96 9.74 12.67
CA PHE A 7 -6.04 8.63 12.58
C PHE A 7 -5.26 8.50 13.91
N ARG A 8 -5.03 7.27 14.38
CA ARG A 8 -4.53 7.00 15.73
C ARG A 8 -3.15 7.58 16.04
N LEU A 9 -2.35 7.97 15.03
CA LEU A 9 -1.06 8.64 15.20
C LEU A 9 -1.17 10.16 15.35
N GLY A 10 -2.38 10.69 15.55
CA GLY A 10 -2.62 12.12 15.73
C GLY A 10 -2.49 12.97 14.46
N LEU A 11 -2.29 12.33 13.30
CA LEU A 11 -2.25 13.02 12.00
C LEU A 11 -3.63 13.53 11.62
N LYS A 12 -3.68 14.76 11.11
CA LYS A 12 -4.91 15.37 10.55
C LYS A 12 -5.14 14.96 9.12
N GLU A 13 -4.08 14.61 8.44
CA GLU A 13 -4.03 14.20 7.05
C GLU A 13 -4.72 12.84 6.86
N MET A 14 -5.22 12.62 5.67
CA MET A 14 -5.73 11.32 5.26
C MET A 14 -4.58 10.32 5.15
N VAL A 15 -4.80 9.10 5.62
CA VAL A 15 -3.81 8.03 5.52
C VAL A 15 -4.45 6.82 4.83
N TYR A 16 -3.86 6.42 3.74
CA TYR A 16 -4.30 5.30 2.91
C TYR A 16 -3.25 4.19 2.89
N ALA A 17 -3.70 2.94 2.93
CA ALA A 17 -2.87 1.79 2.60
C ALA A 17 -3.23 1.26 1.21
N LEU A 18 -2.24 1.13 0.34
CA LEU A 18 -2.37 0.57 -1.02
C LEU A 18 -1.64 -0.76 -1.09
N ASP A 19 -2.37 -1.80 -1.48
CA ASP A 19 -1.78 -3.11 -1.73
C ASP A 19 -2.66 -3.92 -2.69
N SER A 20 -2.19 -5.09 -3.09
CA SER A 20 -2.93 -6.03 -3.93
C SER A 20 -2.92 -7.43 -3.37
N THR A 21 -3.95 -8.19 -3.70
CA THR A 21 -3.99 -9.61 -3.38
C THR A 21 -4.39 -10.43 -4.58
N THR A 22 -3.72 -11.58 -4.77
CA THR A 22 -4.04 -12.53 -5.81
C THR A 22 -5.06 -13.56 -5.29
N ILE A 23 -6.12 -13.75 -6.05
CA ILE A 23 -7.18 -14.72 -5.79
C ILE A 23 -7.09 -15.78 -6.88
N ARG A 24 -6.71 -17.00 -6.49
CA ARG A 24 -6.53 -18.12 -7.41
C ARG A 24 -7.88 -18.70 -7.83
N LEU A 25 -7.98 -19.05 -9.09
CA LEU A 25 -9.13 -19.67 -9.74
C LEU A 25 -8.72 -21.00 -10.37
N CYS A 26 -9.68 -21.90 -10.57
CA CYS A 26 -9.47 -23.08 -11.41
C CYS A 26 -9.44 -22.64 -12.88
N LEU A 27 -8.31 -22.78 -13.56
CA LEU A 27 -8.16 -22.33 -14.95
C LEU A 27 -9.08 -23.09 -15.91
N GLU A 28 -9.27 -24.40 -15.69
CA GLU A 28 -10.17 -25.23 -16.53
C GLU A 28 -11.61 -24.70 -16.51
N LEU A 29 -12.04 -24.14 -15.38
CA LEU A 29 -13.37 -23.54 -15.20
C LEU A 29 -13.41 -22.05 -15.55
N SER A 30 -12.27 -21.36 -15.57
CA SER A 30 -12.16 -19.92 -15.76
C SER A 30 -11.03 -19.58 -16.75
N PRO A 31 -11.10 -20.00 -18.01
CA PRO A 31 -10.01 -19.86 -18.98
C PRO A 31 -9.65 -18.40 -19.30
N TRP A 32 -10.56 -17.46 -19.04
CA TRP A 32 -10.36 -16.01 -19.17
C TRP A 32 -9.36 -15.44 -18.15
N ALA A 33 -9.13 -16.15 -17.04
CA ALA A 33 -8.31 -15.69 -15.91
C ALA A 33 -6.88 -16.27 -15.94
N GLU A 34 -6.35 -16.58 -17.12
CA GLU A 34 -5.01 -17.17 -17.26
C GLU A 34 -3.96 -16.42 -16.43
N PHE A 35 -3.15 -17.18 -15.70
CA PHE A 35 -2.07 -16.72 -14.83
C PHE A 35 -0.81 -17.57 -15.10
N HIS A 36 0.21 -17.51 -14.26
CA HIS A 36 1.44 -18.26 -14.46
C HIS A 36 1.24 -19.77 -14.29
N HIS A 37 2.01 -20.57 -15.05
CA HIS A 37 2.10 -22.03 -14.91
C HIS A 37 0.77 -22.80 -15.03
N GLY A 38 -0.17 -22.33 -15.86
CA GLY A 38 -1.44 -23.02 -16.05
C GLY A 38 -2.45 -22.83 -14.90
N GLU A 39 -2.20 -21.88 -14.01
CA GLU A 39 -3.17 -21.45 -12.99
C GLU A 39 -4.06 -20.31 -13.51
N GLY A 40 -5.25 -20.15 -12.94
CA GLY A 40 -6.08 -18.97 -13.11
C GLY A 40 -5.98 -18.05 -11.90
N ALA A 41 -6.01 -16.73 -12.13
CA ALA A 41 -6.07 -15.77 -11.04
C ALA A 41 -6.67 -14.43 -11.43
N VAL A 42 -7.31 -13.80 -10.45
CA VAL A 42 -7.71 -12.39 -10.43
C VAL A 42 -6.91 -11.68 -9.37
N LYS A 43 -6.48 -10.45 -9.64
CA LYS A 43 -5.83 -9.58 -8.66
C LYS A 43 -6.77 -8.46 -8.24
N MET A 44 -6.92 -8.28 -6.94
CA MET A 44 -7.70 -7.21 -6.34
C MET A 44 -6.75 -6.19 -5.73
N HIS A 45 -6.66 -5.01 -6.34
CA HIS A 45 -5.88 -3.86 -5.85
C HIS A 45 -6.81 -3.00 -5.01
N THR A 46 -6.39 -2.66 -3.82
CA THR A 46 -7.26 -1.96 -2.86
C THR A 46 -6.53 -0.80 -2.21
N LEU A 47 -7.20 0.34 -2.19
CA LEU A 47 -6.86 1.50 -1.38
C LEU A 47 -7.79 1.54 -0.16
N ILE A 48 -7.23 1.45 1.04
CA ILE A 48 -7.97 1.48 2.31
C ILE A 48 -7.75 2.81 3.02
N ASP A 49 -8.83 3.50 3.38
CA ASP A 49 -8.79 4.61 4.35
C ASP A 49 -8.59 4.05 5.75
N LEU A 50 -7.45 4.33 6.34
CA LEU A 50 -7.04 3.76 7.64
C LEU A 50 -7.74 4.38 8.86
N ARG A 51 -8.49 5.46 8.71
CA ARG A 51 -9.30 6.02 9.81
C ARG A 51 -10.41 5.06 10.26
N GLY A 52 -10.97 4.32 9.33
CA GLY A 52 -12.03 3.34 9.60
C GLY A 52 -11.74 1.96 9.01
N ASN A 53 -10.55 1.75 8.44
CA ASN A 53 -10.20 0.55 7.68
C ASN A 53 -11.19 0.24 6.56
N ILE A 54 -11.60 1.30 5.83
CA ILE A 54 -12.63 1.23 4.80
C ILE A 54 -11.96 1.12 3.43
N PRO A 55 -12.24 0.08 2.63
CA PRO A 55 -11.82 0.05 1.24
C PRO A 55 -12.49 1.20 0.47
N SER A 56 -11.73 2.24 0.18
CA SER A 56 -12.20 3.45 -0.50
C SER A 56 -12.13 3.33 -2.02
N TYR A 57 -11.23 2.48 -2.53
CA TYR A 57 -11.10 2.22 -3.96
C TYR A 57 -10.61 0.80 -4.21
N ILE A 58 -11.24 0.11 -5.16
CA ILE A 58 -10.89 -1.26 -5.53
C ILE A 58 -10.86 -1.37 -7.06
N ILE A 59 -9.79 -1.97 -7.58
CA ILE A 59 -9.65 -2.34 -8.99
C ILE A 59 -9.42 -3.85 -9.05
N MET A 60 -10.18 -4.52 -9.89
CA MET A 60 -9.97 -5.94 -10.19
C MET A 60 -9.31 -6.04 -11.57
N THR A 61 -8.25 -6.85 -11.64
CA THR A 61 -7.50 -7.08 -12.88
C THR A 61 -7.21 -8.57 -13.05
N ASN A 62 -6.80 -8.96 -14.25
CA ASN A 62 -6.19 -10.27 -14.45
C ASN A 62 -4.95 -10.40 -13.55
N GLY A 63 -4.66 -11.60 -13.05
CA GLY A 63 -3.54 -11.88 -12.16
C GLY A 63 -2.15 -11.46 -12.69
N LEU A 64 -1.97 -11.40 -14.01
CA LEU A 64 -0.73 -11.01 -14.68
C LEU A 64 -0.44 -9.50 -14.61
N VAL A 65 -1.43 -8.67 -14.28
CA VAL A 65 -1.24 -7.21 -14.22
C VAL A 65 -0.31 -6.87 -13.05
N HIS A 66 0.81 -6.22 -13.36
CA HIS A 66 1.76 -5.76 -12.35
C HIS A 66 1.17 -4.59 -11.56
N ASP A 67 1.43 -4.56 -10.24
CA ASP A 67 0.85 -3.58 -9.30
C ASP A 67 1.12 -2.12 -9.71
N SER A 68 2.31 -1.84 -10.28
CA SER A 68 2.65 -0.50 -10.77
C SER A 68 1.73 0.01 -11.88
N LYS A 69 1.14 -0.87 -12.69
CA LYS A 69 0.24 -0.44 -13.78
C LYS A 69 -1.10 0.10 -13.27
N VAL A 70 -1.42 -0.18 -12.02
CA VAL A 70 -2.67 0.28 -11.39
C VAL A 70 -2.50 1.65 -10.72
N MET A 71 -1.27 2.05 -10.41
CA MET A 71 -1.00 3.32 -9.74
C MET A 71 -1.61 4.55 -10.44
N PRO A 72 -1.57 4.68 -11.79
CA PRO A 72 -2.22 5.79 -12.48
C PRO A 72 -3.74 5.87 -12.31
N MET A 73 -4.36 4.76 -11.91
CA MET A 73 -5.82 4.65 -11.75
C MET A 73 -6.27 4.96 -10.32
N ILE A 74 -5.32 5.03 -9.37
CA ILE A 74 -5.61 5.31 -7.97
C ILE A 74 -5.93 6.79 -7.80
N PRO A 75 -7.05 7.15 -7.14
CA PRO A 75 -7.32 8.54 -6.79
C PRO A 75 -6.29 9.04 -5.78
N VAL A 76 -5.57 10.11 -6.15
CA VAL A 76 -4.55 10.73 -5.28
C VAL A 76 -5.05 12.08 -4.81
N GLU A 77 -5.17 12.22 -3.49
CA GLU A 77 -5.56 13.44 -2.79
C GLU A 77 -4.31 14.19 -2.32
N ALA A 78 -4.28 15.50 -2.50
CA ALA A 78 -3.20 16.33 -2.00
C ALA A 78 -3.10 16.26 -0.47
N TYR A 79 -1.87 16.27 0.03
CA TYR A 79 -1.50 16.18 1.46
C TYR A 79 -1.89 14.88 2.17
N ALA A 80 -2.42 13.88 1.45
CA ALA A 80 -2.68 12.56 2.01
C ALA A 80 -1.43 11.66 1.99
N PHE A 81 -1.32 10.75 2.95
CA PHE A 81 -0.27 9.72 3.00
C PHE A 81 -0.73 8.43 2.33
N TYR A 82 0.14 7.85 1.51
CA TYR A 82 -0.07 6.57 0.83
C TYR A 82 0.99 5.57 1.27
N LEU A 83 0.58 4.56 2.03
CA LEU A 83 1.45 3.50 2.54
C LEU A 83 1.43 2.34 1.54
N MET A 84 2.59 1.95 1.03
CA MET A 84 2.67 0.91 0.00
C MET A 84 3.92 0.04 0.15
N ASP A 85 3.88 -1.18 -0.39
CA ASP A 85 5.05 -2.07 -0.37
C ASP A 85 6.10 -1.65 -1.43
N LYS A 86 7.33 -2.16 -1.27
CA LYS A 86 8.46 -1.90 -2.20
C LYS A 86 8.17 -2.30 -3.65
N GLY A 87 7.19 -3.16 -3.90
CA GLY A 87 6.70 -3.50 -5.24
C GLY A 87 6.15 -2.32 -6.02
N TYR A 88 5.68 -1.28 -5.34
CA TYR A 88 5.18 -0.04 -5.96
C TYR A 88 6.26 1.03 -6.19
N VAL A 89 7.53 0.77 -5.85
CA VAL A 89 8.62 1.74 -6.03
C VAL A 89 9.04 1.79 -7.50
N PHE A 90 8.41 2.71 -8.23
CA PHE A 90 8.76 3.16 -9.57
C PHE A 90 8.93 4.67 -9.50
N PHE A 91 10.16 5.17 -9.53
CA PHE A 91 10.49 6.54 -9.20
C PHE A 91 9.73 7.55 -10.06
N LYS A 92 9.62 7.32 -11.36
CA LYS A 92 8.81 8.14 -12.25
C LYS A 92 7.36 8.26 -11.77
N GLN A 93 6.74 7.14 -11.40
CA GLN A 93 5.35 7.14 -10.93
C GLN A 93 5.22 7.80 -9.55
N LEU A 94 6.18 7.55 -8.62
CA LEU A 94 6.19 8.22 -7.32
C LEU A 94 6.29 9.74 -7.48
N TYR A 95 7.06 10.21 -8.44
CA TYR A 95 7.17 11.63 -8.74
C TYR A 95 5.88 12.19 -9.36
N GLU A 96 5.40 11.59 -10.46
CA GLU A 96 4.24 12.08 -11.21
C GLU A 96 2.92 12.00 -10.44
N TYR A 97 2.71 10.92 -9.69
CA TYR A 97 1.41 10.68 -9.02
C TYR A 97 1.36 11.15 -7.58
N PHE A 98 2.48 11.25 -6.88
CA PHE A 98 2.49 11.73 -5.50
C PHE A 98 3.18 13.07 -5.35
N HIS A 99 4.44 13.20 -5.72
CA HIS A 99 5.19 14.44 -5.51
C HIS A 99 4.55 15.64 -6.20
N LEU A 100 4.31 15.55 -7.52
CA LEU A 100 3.71 16.64 -8.29
C LEU A 100 2.24 16.95 -7.91
N ARG A 101 1.57 16.04 -7.22
CA ARG A 101 0.21 16.22 -6.71
C ARG A 101 0.17 16.63 -5.23
N HIS A 102 1.34 16.93 -4.64
CA HIS A 102 1.48 17.29 -3.23
C HIS A 102 0.95 16.21 -2.28
N ALA A 103 1.00 14.94 -2.67
CA ALA A 103 0.67 13.81 -1.82
C ALA A 103 1.96 13.16 -1.28
N TYR A 104 1.84 12.50 -0.15
CA TYR A 104 2.96 11.85 0.51
C TYR A 104 2.88 10.34 0.35
N PHE A 105 4.03 9.69 0.25
CA PHE A 105 4.10 8.24 0.29
C PHE A 105 5.07 7.78 1.39
N VAL A 106 4.82 6.59 1.93
CA VAL A 106 5.75 5.85 2.76
C VAL A 106 5.84 4.44 2.23
N THR A 107 7.06 4.00 1.88
CA THR A 107 7.31 2.67 1.34
C THR A 107 8.62 2.11 1.87
N ARG A 108 8.89 0.81 1.65
CA ARG A 108 10.23 0.27 1.89
C ARG A 108 11.15 0.59 0.72
N ALA A 109 12.37 0.99 1.04
CA ALA A 109 13.42 1.20 0.05
C ALA A 109 13.81 -0.13 -0.63
N LYS A 110 14.15 -0.07 -1.91
CA LYS A 110 14.78 -1.20 -2.62
C LYS A 110 16.23 -1.35 -2.17
N GLU A 111 16.70 -2.59 -2.05
CA GLU A 111 18.06 -2.89 -1.57
C GLU A 111 19.16 -2.37 -2.51
N ASN A 112 18.88 -2.38 -3.82
CA ASN A 112 19.79 -1.94 -4.89
C ASN A 112 19.67 -0.46 -5.24
N MET A 113 19.06 0.36 -4.40
CA MET A 113 18.91 1.80 -4.62
C MET A 113 20.25 2.51 -4.43
N VAL A 114 20.64 3.34 -5.39
CA VAL A 114 21.87 4.15 -5.37
C VAL A 114 21.50 5.61 -5.13
N TYR A 115 22.12 6.21 -4.10
CA TYR A 115 21.84 7.58 -3.68
C TYR A 115 23.04 8.18 -2.95
N ASP A 116 23.09 9.50 -2.89
CA ASP A 116 23.96 10.26 -2.02
C ASP A 116 23.21 10.80 -0.82
N ILE A 117 23.85 10.85 0.34
CA ILE A 117 23.33 11.48 1.54
C ILE A 117 23.60 12.99 1.42
N VAL A 118 22.53 13.78 1.49
CA VAL A 118 22.61 15.25 1.46
C VAL A 118 22.75 15.81 2.87
N GLU A 119 21.98 15.22 3.82
CA GLU A 119 21.94 15.65 5.22
C GLU A 119 21.59 14.46 6.11
N GLU A 120 22.10 14.45 7.34
CA GLU A 120 21.73 13.49 8.38
C GLU A 120 21.13 14.23 9.58
N TYR A 121 20.03 13.65 10.10
CA TYR A 121 19.34 14.19 11.27
C TYR A 121 19.65 13.35 12.52
N GLU A 122 19.64 13.99 13.67
CA GLU A 122 19.75 13.29 14.95
C GLU A 122 18.51 12.41 15.18
N VAL A 123 18.74 11.22 15.71
CA VAL A 123 17.67 10.23 15.98
C VAL A 123 17.75 9.69 17.40
N ASP A 124 16.60 9.33 17.95
CA ASP A 124 16.53 8.61 19.22
C ASP A 124 16.82 7.11 18.99
N LYS A 125 18.07 6.73 19.23
CA LYS A 125 18.52 5.33 19.11
C LYS A 125 17.83 4.41 20.12
N ALA A 126 17.42 4.93 21.28
CA ALA A 126 16.72 4.13 22.28
C ALA A 126 15.31 3.72 21.82
N ALA A 127 14.71 4.48 20.90
CA ALA A 127 13.44 4.16 20.27
C ALA A 127 13.55 3.20 19.07
N GLY A 128 14.76 2.70 18.75
CA GLY A 128 15.00 1.81 17.60
C GLY A 128 15.33 2.53 16.29
N LEU A 129 15.44 3.87 16.31
CA LEU A 129 15.85 4.62 15.13
C LEU A 129 17.37 4.52 14.92
N ILE A 130 17.79 4.02 13.76
CA ILE A 130 19.21 3.88 13.40
C ILE A 130 19.71 5.14 12.70
N SER A 131 18.96 5.64 11.71
CA SER A 131 19.30 6.88 10.99
C SER A 131 18.08 7.52 10.38
N ASP A 132 18.19 8.84 10.14
CA ASP A 132 17.25 9.65 9.39
C ASP A 132 18.05 10.55 8.45
N GLN A 133 17.84 10.42 7.15
CA GLN A 133 18.72 11.01 6.14
C GLN A 133 17.89 11.65 5.03
N LEU A 134 18.27 12.87 4.65
CA LEU A 134 17.88 13.45 3.40
C LEU A 134 18.79 12.89 2.30
N ILE A 135 18.23 12.28 1.28
CA ILE A 135 18.97 11.62 0.22
C ILE A 135 18.60 12.17 -1.15
N ARG A 136 19.51 12.03 -2.10
CA ARG A 136 19.28 12.30 -3.52
C ARG A 136 19.65 11.07 -4.35
N LEU A 137 18.74 10.67 -5.22
CA LEU A 137 18.99 9.53 -6.12
C LEU A 137 20.09 9.88 -7.14
N THR A 138 21.06 8.98 -7.34
CA THR A 138 22.19 9.18 -8.24
C THR A 138 22.28 8.16 -9.37
N GLY A 139 21.46 7.11 -9.33
CA GLY A 139 21.37 6.16 -10.43
C GLY A 139 20.92 6.83 -11.74
N LYS A 140 21.50 6.41 -12.89
CA LYS A 140 21.29 7.02 -14.22
C LYS A 140 19.83 7.32 -14.57
N ASN A 141 18.91 6.37 -14.33
CA ASN A 141 17.48 6.57 -14.57
C ASN A 141 16.75 7.15 -13.33
N PRO A 142 16.94 6.59 -12.12
CA PRO A 142 16.26 7.08 -10.94
C PRO A 142 16.46 8.57 -10.64
N SER A 143 17.65 9.13 -10.86
CA SER A 143 17.93 10.56 -10.64
C SER A 143 17.16 11.48 -11.59
N VAL A 144 16.85 11.01 -12.80
CA VAL A 144 16.03 11.75 -13.77
C VAL A 144 14.53 11.56 -13.51
N GLU A 145 14.15 10.35 -13.13
CA GLU A 145 12.74 10.00 -12.85
C GLU A 145 12.21 10.65 -11.56
N TYR A 146 13.09 10.86 -10.57
CA TYR A 146 12.78 11.53 -9.32
C TYR A 146 13.91 12.51 -8.96
N PRO A 147 13.89 13.76 -9.43
CA PRO A 147 14.98 14.72 -9.27
C PRO A 147 15.03 15.35 -7.88
N GLU A 148 13.94 15.31 -7.14
CA GLU A 148 13.83 15.94 -5.82
C GLU A 148 14.43 15.07 -4.71
N PRO A 149 14.84 15.66 -3.58
CA PRO A 149 15.28 14.90 -2.42
C PRO A 149 14.19 14.01 -1.86
N LEU A 150 14.60 12.90 -1.28
CA LEU A 150 13.77 11.95 -0.55
C LEU A 150 14.33 11.81 0.87
N ARG A 151 13.49 11.37 1.79
CA ARG A 151 13.90 11.06 3.16
C ARG A 151 13.96 9.55 3.35
N MET A 152 15.07 9.09 3.93
CA MET A 152 15.33 7.69 4.26
C MET A 152 15.40 7.54 5.77
N VAL A 153 14.48 6.79 6.33
CA VAL A 153 14.46 6.45 7.76
C VAL A 153 14.81 4.98 7.92
N VAL A 154 15.80 4.70 8.78
CA VAL A 154 16.21 3.33 9.11
C VAL A 154 15.79 3.03 10.55
N TYR A 155 15.03 1.97 10.73
CA TYR A 155 14.44 1.56 11.99
C TYR A 155 14.68 0.07 12.26
N GLU A 156 15.08 -0.25 13.48
CA GLU A 156 15.20 -1.62 13.99
C GLU A 156 14.00 -1.94 14.89
N ASP A 157 13.27 -2.97 14.52
CA ASP A 157 12.21 -3.50 15.38
C ASP A 157 12.84 -4.45 16.42
N TYR A 158 13.02 -3.98 17.63
CA TYR A 158 13.63 -4.75 18.72
C TYR A 158 12.87 -6.04 19.08
N ALA A 159 11.56 -6.13 18.78
CA ALA A 159 10.80 -7.34 19.04
C ALA A 159 11.16 -8.47 18.09
N THR A 160 11.55 -8.15 16.86
CA THR A 160 11.84 -9.12 15.81
C THR A 160 13.30 -9.13 15.38
N GLY A 161 14.10 -8.11 15.74
CA GLY A 161 15.47 -7.87 15.28
C GLY A 161 15.56 -7.48 13.80
N ASN A 162 14.45 -7.18 13.15
CA ASN A 162 14.44 -6.80 11.74
C ASN A 162 14.77 -5.32 11.57
N VAL A 163 15.63 -5.02 10.59
CA VAL A 163 15.95 -3.65 10.19
C VAL A 163 15.14 -3.29 8.94
N TYR A 164 14.43 -2.19 9.02
CA TYR A 164 13.63 -1.65 7.94
C TYR A 164 14.22 -0.33 7.43
N ARG A 165 14.15 -0.12 6.12
CA ARG A 165 14.54 1.13 5.46
C ARG A 165 13.31 1.71 4.80
N PHE A 166 12.80 2.81 5.35
CA PHE A 166 11.62 3.50 4.84
C PHE A 166 12.01 4.68 3.96
N LEU A 167 11.32 4.83 2.85
CA LEU A 167 11.49 5.91 1.90
C LEU A 167 10.22 6.75 1.86
N THR A 168 10.34 8.07 1.97
CA THR A 168 9.22 9.00 1.90
C THR A 168 9.62 10.31 1.21
N ASN A 169 8.64 11.02 0.66
CA ASN A 169 8.79 12.39 0.18
C ASN A 169 8.28 13.43 1.20
N ASN A 170 7.80 13.01 2.37
CA ASN A 170 7.48 13.94 3.45
C ASN A 170 8.72 14.19 4.29
N LEU A 171 9.12 15.46 4.38
CA LEU A 171 10.34 15.88 5.08
C LEU A 171 10.05 16.41 6.50
N ASP A 172 8.77 16.65 6.83
CA ASP A 172 8.37 17.40 8.03
C ASP A 172 7.88 16.50 9.17
N VAL A 173 7.29 15.33 8.84
CA VAL A 173 6.72 14.44 9.85
C VAL A 173 7.80 13.85 10.76
N ASP A 174 7.48 13.65 12.04
CA ASP A 174 8.42 13.07 13.00
C ASP A 174 8.99 11.72 12.53
N THR A 175 10.28 11.46 12.83
CA THR A 175 11.01 10.28 12.34
C THR A 175 10.35 8.96 12.75
N MET A 176 9.91 8.85 14.02
CA MET A 176 9.24 7.65 14.50
C MET A 176 7.88 7.46 13.80
N THR A 177 7.17 8.56 13.52
CA THR A 177 5.90 8.52 12.80
C THR A 177 6.02 7.88 11.41
N VAL A 178 7.16 8.02 10.73
CA VAL A 178 7.39 7.33 9.43
C VAL A 178 7.36 5.81 9.61
N ALA A 179 8.02 5.27 10.64
CA ALA A 179 8.04 3.84 10.92
C ALA A 179 6.66 3.33 11.37
N GLU A 180 5.97 4.10 12.21
CA GLU A 180 4.62 3.77 12.68
C GLU A 180 3.60 3.81 11.54
N LEU A 181 3.66 4.80 10.66
CA LEU A 181 2.85 4.86 9.45
C LEU A 181 3.02 3.58 8.61
N TYR A 182 4.26 3.19 8.33
CA TYR A 182 4.46 1.98 7.54
C TYR A 182 3.89 0.72 8.21
N ARG A 183 3.92 0.62 9.53
CA ARG A 183 3.30 -0.49 10.28
C ARG A 183 1.80 -0.57 10.03
N GLU A 184 1.11 0.57 9.91
CA GLU A 184 -0.33 0.60 9.64
C GLU A 184 -0.71 0.04 8.25
N ARG A 185 0.23 -0.04 7.31
CA ARG A 185 0.02 -0.72 6.02
C ARG A 185 -0.53 -2.15 6.20
N TRP A 186 -0.19 -2.82 7.30
CA TRP A 186 -0.68 -4.17 7.60
C TRP A 186 -2.21 -4.29 7.61
N MET A 187 -2.94 -3.22 7.82
CA MET A 187 -4.39 -3.23 7.84
C MET A 187 -5.01 -3.66 6.50
N VAL A 188 -4.35 -3.37 5.38
CA VAL A 188 -4.83 -3.86 4.07
C VAL A 188 -4.67 -5.37 3.94
N GLU A 189 -3.63 -5.95 4.52
CA GLU A 189 -3.43 -7.41 4.55
C GLU A 189 -4.49 -8.11 5.40
N LEU A 190 -4.89 -7.50 6.54
CA LEU A 190 -5.99 -7.99 7.36
C LEU A 190 -7.33 -7.96 6.61
N PHE A 191 -7.59 -6.90 5.85
CA PHE A 191 -8.75 -6.84 4.96
C PHE A 191 -8.72 -7.98 3.93
N PHE A 192 -7.59 -8.21 3.26
CA PHE A 192 -7.45 -9.30 2.29
C PHE A 192 -7.63 -10.67 2.93
N LYS A 193 -7.10 -10.87 4.13
CA LYS A 193 -7.31 -12.10 4.90
C LYS A 193 -8.78 -12.32 5.17
N TRP A 194 -9.49 -11.29 5.62
CA TRP A 194 -10.92 -11.34 5.88
C TRP A 194 -11.71 -11.69 4.60
N VAL A 195 -11.48 -10.97 3.50
CA VAL A 195 -12.13 -11.23 2.21
C VAL A 195 -11.90 -12.68 1.78
N LYS A 196 -10.65 -13.16 1.80
CA LYS A 196 -10.33 -14.54 1.41
C LYS A 196 -11.01 -15.59 2.30
N GLN A 197 -11.16 -15.33 3.59
CA GLN A 197 -11.83 -16.25 4.53
C GLN A 197 -13.33 -16.33 4.29
N HIS A 198 -13.98 -15.23 3.95
CA HIS A 198 -15.43 -15.13 3.81
C HIS A 198 -15.94 -15.40 2.38
N LEU A 199 -15.07 -15.30 1.38
CA LEU A 199 -15.42 -15.66 0.00
C LEU A 199 -15.71 -17.14 -0.20
N HIS A 200 -15.43 -18.01 0.79
CA HIS A 200 -15.46 -19.47 0.58
C HIS A 200 -14.78 -19.89 -0.74
N ILE A 201 -13.60 -19.34 -1.02
CA ILE A 201 -12.85 -19.37 -2.32
C ILE A 201 -12.69 -20.78 -2.90
N LYS A 202 -12.96 -21.83 -2.14
CA LYS A 202 -12.92 -23.20 -2.64
C LYS A 202 -14.03 -23.53 -3.65
N LYS A 203 -15.08 -22.69 -3.78
CA LYS A 203 -16.15 -22.86 -4.78
C LYS A 203 -16.72 -21.50 -5.18
N PHE A 204 -16.31 -21.00 -6.32
CA PHE A 204 -17.05 -19.93 -6.97
C PHE A 204 -18.38 -20.50 -7.49
N TYR A 205 -19.49 -19.77 -7.31
CA TYR A 205 -20.82 -20.18 -7.77
C TYR A 205 -20.96 -20.10 -9.29
N GLY A 206 -20.09 -19.39 -9.97
CA GLY A 206 -20.02 -19.28 -11.41
C GLY A 206 -18.58 -19.11 -11.89
N THR A 207 -18.32 -19.49 -13.14
CA THR A 207 -16.99 -19.52 -13.76
C THR A 207 -16.72 -18.36 -14.71
N SER A 208 -17.75 -17.60 -15.09
CA SER A 208 -17.59 -16.42 -15.92
C SER A 208 -16.93 -15.28 -15.14
N GLU A 209 -16.26 -14.38 -15.85
CA GLU A 209 -15.61 -13.19 -15.26
C GLU A 209 -16.60 -12.40 -14.39
N ASN A 210 -17.78 -12.11 -14.91
CA ASN A 210 -18.82 -11.39 -14.19
C ASN A 210 -19.25 -12.10 -12.89
N ALA A 211 -19.38 -13.44 -12.93
CA ALA A 211 -19.79 -14.20 -11.75
C ALA A 211 -18.72 -14.17 -10.67
N VAL A 212 -17.45 -14.28 -11.04
CA VAL A 212 -16.31 -14.17 -10.10
C VAL A 212 -16.24 -12.77 -9.52
N TYR A 213 -16.30 -11.72 -10.34
CA TYR A 213 -16.28 -10.34 -9.85
C TYR A 213 -17.48 -10.01 -8.96
N LEU A 214 -18.67 -10.49 -9.31
CA LEU A 214 -19.85 -10.29 -8.47
C LEU A 214 -19.66 -10.90 -7.07
N GLN A 215 -19.12 -12.11 -6.99
CA GLN A 215 -18.86 -12.76 -5.70
C GLN A 215 -17.79 -11.99 -4.87
N LEU A 216 -16.77 -11.45 -5.51
CA LEU A 216 -15.78 -10.60 -4.87
C LEU A 216 -16.41 -9.31 -4.32
N TRP A 217 -17.27 -8.66 -5.11
CA TRP A 217 -17.98 -7.46 -4.68
C TRP A 217 -18.95 -7.73 -3.53
N ILE A 218 -19.64 -8.86 -3.52
CA ILE A 218 -20.50 -9.27 -2.40
C ILE A 218 -19.67 -9.36 -1.12
N ALA A 219 -18.50 -9.99 -1.13
CA ALA A 219 -17.65 -10.07 0.05
C ALA A 219 -17.16 -8.70 0.52
N VAL A 220 -16.85 -7.78 -0.40
CA VAL A 220 -16.52 -6.38 -0.03
C VAL A 220 -17.72 -5.68 0.61
N CYS A 221 -18.93 -5.87 0.08
CA CYS A 221 -20.15 -5.32 0.67
C CYS A 221 -20.42 -5.87 2.07
N ASP A 222 -20.24 -7.17 2.28
CA ASP A 222 -20.39 -7.80 3.60
C ASP A 222 -19.39 -7.23 4.61
N TYR A 223 -18.13 -7.04 4.19
CA TYR A 223 -17.12 -6.37 5.03
C TYR A 223 -17.55 -4.94 5.41
N LEU A 224 -18.02 -4.16 4.45
CA LEU A 224 -18.48 -2.79 4.70
C LEU A 224 -19.68 -2.76 5.65
N LEU A 225 -20.63 -3.66 5.50
CA LEU A 225 -21.80 -3.77 6.41
C LEU A 225 -21.35 -4.09 7.83
N LEU A 226 -20.38 -4.99 8.02
CA LEU A 226 -19.83 -5.31 9.33
C LEU A 226 -19.13 -4.11 9.98
N ILE A 227 -18.33 -3.35 9.22
CA ILE A 227 -17.69 -2.13 9.73
C ILE A 227 -18.73 -1.09 10.13
N ILE A 228 -19.76 -0.90 9.31
CA ILE A 228 -20.87 0.02 9.63
C ILE A 228 -21.59 -0.41 10.90
N ALA A 229 -21.91 -1.69 11.04
CA ALA A 229 -22.54 -2.22 12.25
C ALA A 229 -21.65 -2.00 13.47
N LYS A 230 -20.36 -2.35 13.40
CA LYS A 230 -19.40 -2.15 14.50
C LYS A 230 -19.26 -0.68 14.94
N LYS A 231 -19.45 0.28 14.01
CA LYS A 231 -19.37 1.71 14.35
C LYS A 231 -20.64 2.22 15.00
N LYS A 232 -21.79 1.60 14.73
CA LYS A 232 -23.10 2.03 15.23
C LYS A 232 -23.47 1.43 16.58
N PHE A 233 -22.96 0.25 16.88
CA PHE A 233 -23.24 -0.53 18.10
C PHE A 233 -21.96 -0.77 18.89
#